data_14e6b6ac9113c6470efd37ad065798ab
#
_entry.id   14e6b6ac9113c6470efd37ad065798ab
#
_cell.length_a   1.000
_cell.length_b   1.000
_cell.length_c   1.000
_cell.angle_alpha   90.00
_cell.angle_beta   90.00
_cell.angle_gamma   90.00
#
_symmetry.space_group_name_H-M   'P 1'
#
loop_
_entity.id
_entity.type
_entity.pdbx_description
1 polymer ?
#
loop_
_entity_poly.entity_id
_entity_poly.type
_entity_poly.pdbx_seq_one_letter_code
_entity_poly.pdbx_strand_id
1 'polypeptide(L)'
;MIARALLLVAFAPSRAAATAAMPAPLPAPLPTPQQSAYMDTGFSMFVHFGLNTFTTSTEHNDGSIPAKAFAPTRLDTDQWAATAKAMGAYAMCFTAKHEGGFALWPSKASNYSVAQSSVPTLDVVGEFVKSCRKFGLQPCFYESPVENGHLMLQKPTPTTEQFVQQELTMYDELLGGSQYGHIERIWWDHYPYACGGLSSCPSGSFPASYNRIVEHVRKISPTTIISNGPDSQWVGNTRGVGAYPIWNYCSLDTEVSSKFCGAWSPHGPIYMPRMEGYSLQRSGHWFWHDTGLEQALNASEIWGHWLRTVGRGTHWLLNVPPNSTGVIPEAYVKQLTIFGSALAATLERPVAIVHNVSASCGPGGGSITLSLGAVVAVDMVQLREDVANTGQTVANYTLEAHSPAKGWLPLSPSSDPEVAAGGSGVNGQTIGHRVVDVFPALEGGCDKLRWRCTAAGQQEGGGVAHLASFSAHVRHPVLQ
;
A
#
# COMPACT_ATOMS: atom_id res chain seq x y z
N MET A 1 60.02 44.08 40.96
CA MET A 1 58.73 44.23 41.69
C MET A 1 57.70 44.67 40.67
N ILE A 2 56.87 43.76 40.16
CA ILE A 2 55.82 44.09 39.20
C ILE A 2 54.50 43.79 39.90
N ALA A 3 53.72 44.84 40.13
CA ALA A 3 52.39 44.74 40.73
C ALA A 3 51.37 44.20 39.73
N ARG A 4 50.65 43.13 40.10
CA ARG A 4 49.49 42.61 39.36
C ARG A 4 48.23 43.37 39.84
N ALA A 5 47.58 44.09 38.95
CA ALA A 5 46.25 44.61 39.16
C ALA A 5 45.20 43.54 38.96
N LEU A 6 44.38 43.23 39.95
CA LEU A 6 43.16 42.43 39.83
C LEU A 6 42.05 43.26 39.24
N LEU A 7 41.52 42.84 38.09
CA LEU A 7 40.32 43.41 37.52
C LEU A 7 39.10 42.61 38.04
N LEU A 8 38.28 43.22 38.87
CA LEU A 8 36.95 42.67 39.29
C LEU A 8 35.93 42.94 38.18
N VAL A 9 35.50 41.88 37.52
CA VAL A 9 34.37 41.93 36.58
C VAL A 9 33.08 41.68 37.40
N ALA A 10 32.24 42.70 37.50
CA ALA A 10 30.92 42.57 38.08
C ALA A 10 29.97 41.93 37.07
N PHE A 11 29.45 40.75 37.42
CA PHE A 11 28.36 40.10 36.65
C PHE A 11 27.05 40.80 36.98
N ALA A 12 26.44 41.41 35.97
CA ALA A 12 25.05 41.89 36.04
C ALA A 12 24.09 40.67 35.99
N PRO A 13 22.97 40.66 36.73
CA PRO A 13 22.03 39.53 36.65
C PRO A 13 21.38 39.49 35.27
N SER A 14 21.45 38.30 34.63
CA SER A 14 20.83 38.06 33.37
C SER A 14 19.31 38.20 33.50
N ARG A 15 18.69 39.01 32.65
CA ARG A 15 17.25 39.04 32.48
C ARG A 15 16.76 37.65 32.13
N ALA A 16 15.84 37.11 32.94
CA ALA A 16 15.09 35.90 32.60
C ALA A 16 14.45 36.08 31.19
N ALA A 17 14.91 35.29 30.24
CA ALA A 17 14.26 35.20 28.95
C ALA A 17 12.84 34.64 29.20
N ALA A 18 11.83 35.43 28.88
CA ALA A 18 10.46 34.97 28.84
C ALA A 18 10.44 33.82 27.81
N THR A 19 10.17 32.63 28.29
CA THR A 19 9.89 31.47 27.42
C THR A 19 8.65 31.83 26.61
N ALA A 20 8.84 32.21 25.34
CA ALA A 20 7.73 32.33 24.41
C ALA A 20 6.99 31.00 24.43
N ALA A 21 5.70 31.02 24.75
CA ALA A 21 4.86 29.84 24.66
C ALA A 21 5.00 29.27 23.25
N MET A 22 5.38 28.00 23.14
CA MET A 22 5.42 27.32 21.86
C MET A 22 4.05 27.47 21.18
N PRO A 23 3.97 27.82 19.90
CA PRO A 23 2.70 27.90 19.22
C PRO A 23 1.99 26.54 19.35
N ALA A 24 0.67 26.56 19.53
CA ALA A 24 -0.12 25.34 19.59
C ALA A 24 0.21 24.48 18.37
N PRO A 25 0.43 23.17 18.53
CA PRO A 25 0.73 22.29 17.42
C PRO A 25 -0.40 22.36 16.38
N LEU A 26 -0.03 22.41 15.11
CA LEU A 26 -0.99 22.39 14.02
C LEU A 26 -1.78 21.08 14.08
N PRO A 27 -3.08 21.10 13.72
CA PRO A 27 -3.85 19.88 13.63
C PRO A 27 -3.19 18.91 12.63
N ALA A 28 -3.27 17.60 12.91
CA ALA A 28 -2.76 16.59 12.01
C ALA A 28 -3.43 16.71 10.63
N PRO A 29 -2.69 16.62 9.51
CA PRO A 29 -3.28 16.69 8.19
C PRO A 29 -4.22 15.50 7.98
N LEU A 30 -5.38 15.77 7.38
CA LEU A 30 -6.39 14.74 7.10
C LEU A 30 -6.18 14.15 5.69
N PRO A 31 -6.56 12.88 5.48
CA PRO A 31 -6.63 12.32 4.14
C PRO A 31 -7.70 13.02 3.30
N THR A 32 -7.52 13.02 1.99
CA THR A 32 -8.62 13.33 1.07
C THR A 32 -9.67 12.21 1.13
N PRO A 33 -10.94 12.45 0.72
CA PRO A 33 -11.94 11.39 0.62
C PRO A 33 -11.46 10.21 -0.25
N GLN A 34 -10.74 10.47 -1.33
CA GLN A 34 -10.18 9.45 -2.21
C GLN A 34 -9.10 8.62 -1.51
N GLN A 35 -8.20 9.26 -0.75
CA GLN A 35 -7.19 8.56 0.03
C GLN A 35 -7.81 7.69 1.13
N SER A 36 -8.86 8.18 1.81
CA SER A 36 -9.60 7.37 2.80
C SER A 36 -10.24 6.16 2.15
N ALA A 37 -10.97 6.35 1.04
CA ALA A 37 -11.57 5.26 0.29
C ALA A 37 -10.54 4.24 -0.18
N TYR A 38 -9.39 4.70 -0.69
CA TYR A 38 -8.27 3.84 -1.09
C TYR A 38 -7.78 2.95 0.06
N MET A 39 -7.59 3.51 1.24
CA MET A 39 -7.11 2.76 2.41
C MET A 39 -8.18 1.79 2.95
N ASP A 40 -9.46 2.12 2.83
CA ASP A 40 -10.57 1.24 3.24
C ASP A 40 -10.61 -0.05 2.44
N THR A 41 -10.13 -0.04 1.18
CA THR A 41 -10.12 -1.22 0.32
C THR A 41 -9.16 -2.32 0.78
N GLY A 42 -8.15 -1.98 1.55
CA GLY A 42 -7.19 -2.90 2.17
C GLY A 42 -6.18 -3.47 1.19
N PHE A 43 -6.61 -4.28 0.19
CA PHE A 43 -5.67 -4.89 -0.75
C PHE A 43 -6.28 -5.14 -2.14
N SER A 44 -5.40 -5.32 -3.11
CA SER A 44 -5.72 -5.55 -4.51
C SER A 44 -4.84 -6.67 -5.07
N MET A 45 -5.31 -7.35 -6.12
CA MET A 45 -4.48 -8.27 -6.88
C MET A 45 -3.69 -7.50 -7.93
N PHE A 46 -2.37 -7.68 -7.95
CA PHE A 46 -1.53 -7.19 -9.02
C PHE A 46 -1.35 -8.28 -10.08
N VAL A 47 -1.33 -7.92 -11.36
CA VAL A 47 -1.21 -8.87 -12.47
C VAL A 47 -0.10 -8.41 -13.40
N HIS A 48 1.07 -9.01 -13.29
CA HIS A 48 2.16 -8.83 -14.25
C HIS A 48 1.99 -9.84 -15.38
N PHE A 49 1.62 -9.35 -16.55
CA PHE A 49 1.50 -10.14 -17.77
C PHE A 49 1.85 -9.27 -18.98
N GLY A 50 2.70 -9.74 -19.84
CA GLY A 50 3.19 -8.96 -20.98
C GLY A 50 4.28 -9.71 -21.72
N LEU A 51 5.12 -9.01 -22.50
CA LEU A 51 6.22 -9.63 -23.27
C LEU A 51 7.19 -10.42 -22.37
N ASN A 52 7.44 -9.96 -21.15
CA ASN A 52 8.32 -10.62 -20.20
C ASN A 52 7.84 -12.03 -19.84
N THR A 53 6.53 -12.29 -19.86
CA THR A 53 5.95 -13.63 -19.65
C THR A 53 6.37 -14.63 -20.75
N PHE A 54 6.75 -14.15 -21.92
CA PHE A 54 7.11 -14.98 -23.09
C PHE A 54 8.63 -15.11 -23.32
N THR A 55 9.41 -14.63 -22.35
CA THR A 55 10.88 -14.73 -22.36
C THR A 55 11.36 -15.58 -21.19
N THR A 56 12.52 -16.20 -21.34
CA THR A 56 12.98 -17.21 -20.36
C THR A 56 13.75 -16.62 -19.18
N SER A 57 13.96 -15.29 -19.09
CA SER A 57 15.00 -14.83 -18.16
C SER A 57 14.92 -13.38 -17.64
N THR A 58 13.95 -12.55 -17.97
CA THR A 58 14.04 -11.14 -17.58
C THR A 58 12.78 -10.60 -16.92
N GLU A 59 12.94 -10.14 -15.67
CA GLU A 59 12.00 -9.24 -15.01
C GLU A 59 11.97 -7.88 -15.73
N HIS A 60 13.09 -7.49 -16.36
CA HIS A 60 13.31 -6.22 -17.03
C HIS A 60 13.34 -6.39 -18.56
N ASN A 61 12.73 -5.46 -19.26
CA ASN A 61 12.67 -5.41 -20.72
C ASN A 61 13.09 -4.02 -21.20
N ASP A 62 14.19 -3.97 -21.94
CA ASP A 62 14.71 -2.73 -22.53
C ASP A 62 13.96 -2.23 -23.78
N GLY A 63 12.88 -2.91 -24.17
CA GLY A 63 12.10 -2.59 -25.36
C GLY A 63 12.60 -3.25 -26.65
N SER A 64 13.62 -4.11 -26.58
CA SER A 64 14.18 -4.82 -27.76
C SER A 64 13.45 -6.11 -28.10
N ILE A 65 12.63 -6.68 -27.20
CA ILE A 65 11.88 -7.91 -27.44
C ILE A 65 10.86 -7.66 -28.57
N PRO A 66 10.88 -8.48 -29.65
CA PRO A 66 9.93 -8.28 -30.75
C PRO A 66 8.47 -8.42 -30.28
N ALA A 67 7.58 -7.51 -30.68
CA ALA A 67 6.15 -7.57 -30.36
C ALA A 67 5.51 -8.95 -30.71
N LYS A 68 6.00 -9.62 -31.78
CA LYS A 68 5.57 -10.96 -32.18
C LYS A 68 5.81 -12.06 -31.15
N ALA A 69 6.66 -11.84 -30.14
CA ALA A 69 6.84 -12.76 -29.03
C ALA A 69 5.59 -12.86 -28.15
N PHE A 70 4.75 -11.82 -28.11
CA PHE A 70 3.49 -11.84 -27.38
C PHE A 70 2.47 -12.73 -28.10
N ALA A 71 2.22 -13.92 -27.58
CA ALA A 71 1.41 -14.97 -28.23
C ALA A 71 0.60 -15.82 -27.23
N PRO A 72 -0.25 -15.23 -26.39
CA PRO A 72 -1.10 -16.02 -25.48
C PRO A 72 -2.06 -16.93 -26.28
N THR A 73 -2.16 -18.18 -25.88
CA THR A 73 -3.01 -19.16 -26.57
C THR A 73 -4.40 -19.31 -25.95
N ARG A 74 -4.57 -18.83 -24.69
CA ARG A 74 -5.81 -18.99 -23.93
C ARG A 74 -5.95 -17.86 -22.89
N LEU A 75 -5.91 -16.60 -23.37
CA LEU A 75 -6.13 -15.47 -22.46
C LEU A 75 -7.51 -15.58 -21.80
N ASP A 76 -7.55 -15.59 -20.48
CA ASP A 76 -8.78 -15.69 -19.70
C ASP A 76 -8.77 -14.67 -18.54
N THR A 77 -9.12 -13.43 -18.84
CA THR A 77 -9.20 -12.34 -17.85
C THR A 77 -10.38 -12.53 -16.90
N ASP A 78 -11.40 -13.29 -17.27
CA ASP A 78 -12.50 -13.67 -16.36
C ASP A 78 -11.99 -14.59 -15.24
N GLN A 79 -11.09 -15.53 -15.55
CA GLN A 79 -10.45 -16.39 -14.56
C GLN A 79 -9.55 -15.56 -13.61
N TRP A 80 -8.86 -14.52 -14.12
CA TRP A 80 -8.11 -13.60 -13.29
C TRP A 80 -9.03 -12.88 -12.30
N ALA A 81 -10.14 -12.33 -12.80
CA ALA A 81 -11.09 -11.60 -11.97
C ALA A 81 -11.80 -12.50 -10.95
N ALA A 82 -12.16 -13.72 -11.34
CA ALA A 82 -12.70 -14.71 -10.42
C ALA A 82 -11.72 -15.04 -9.28
N THR A 83 -10.43 -15.18 -9.61
CA THR A 83 -9.37 -15.42 -8.63
C THR A 83 -9.20 -14.24 -7.68
N ALA A 84 -9.15 -13.01 -8.21
CA ALA A 84 -9.09 -11.80 -7.39
C ALA A 84 -10.29 -11.68 -6.44
N LYS A 85 -11.49 -11.99 -6.91
CA LYS A 85 -12.70 -12.01 -6.09
C LYS A 85 -12.63 -13.08 -5.00
N ALA A 86 -12.17 -14.28 -5.34
CA ALA A 86 -12.05 -15.40 -4.40
C ALA A 86 -11.05 -15.12 -3.28
N MET A 87 -9.97 -14.37 -3.55
CA MET A 87 -9.02 -13.97 -2.50
C MET A 87 -9.51 -12.79 -1.66
N GLY A 88 -10.63 -12.15 -2.01
CA GLY A 88 -11.20 -11.00 -1.31
C GLY A 88 -10.58 -9.66 -1.72
N ALA A 89 -9.90 -9.57 -2.87
CA ALA A 89 -9.38 -8.31 -3.38
C ALA A 89 -10.51 -7.36 -3.79
N TYR A 90 -10.28 -6.05 -3.58
CA TYR A 90 -11.19 -4.99 -4.02
C TYR A 90 -10.99 -4.62 -5.49
N ALA A 91 -9.75 -4.64 -5.95
CA ALA A 91 -9.37 -4.23 -7.29
C ALA A 91 -8.36 -5.21 -7.90
N MET A 92 -8.23 -5.18 -9.23
CA MET A 92 -7.09 -5.73 -9.94
C MET A 92 -6.28 -4.60 -10.57
N CYS A 93 -4.95 -4.66 -10.43
CA CYS A 93 -4.02 -3.75 -11.07
C CYS A 93 -3.19 -4.51 -12.11
N PHE A 94 -3.27 -4.12 -13.37
CA PHE A 94 -2.71 -4.84 -14.51
C PHE A 94 -1.59 -4.03 -15.19
N THR A 95 -0.51 -4.70 -15.59
CA THR A 95 0.59 -4.07 -16.35
C THR A 95 0.14 -3.72 -17.78
N ALA A 96 -0.63 -2.64 -17.95
CA ALA A 96 -1.05 -2.17 -19.27
C ALA A 96 0.17 -1.83 -20.14
N LYS A 97 1.19 -1.19 -19.58
CA LYS A 97 2.52 -0.98 -20.18
C LYS A 97 3.58 -1.10 -19.10
N HIS A 98 4.55 -2.00 -19.26
CA HIS A 98 5.73 -2.15 -18.41
C HIS A 98 6.92 -1.39 -19.02
N GLU A 99 8.06 -1.35 -18.33
CA GLU A 99 9.26 -0.55 -18.66
C GLU A 99 9.76 -0.67 -20.11
N GLY A 100 9.56 -1.83 -20.75
CA GLY A 100 9.90 -2.03 -22.17
C GLY A 100 9.07 -1.20 -23.14
N GLY A 101 7.94 -0.64 -22.72
CA GLY A 101 7.08 0.21 -23.54
C GLY A 101 6.07 -0.54 -24.40
N PHE A 102 5.91 -1.88 -24.23
CA PHE A 102 4.93 -2.66 -24.98
C PHE A 102 3.52 -2.42 -24.42
N ALA A 103 2.66 -1.81 -25.27
CA ALA A 103 1.28 -1.52 -24.91
C ALA A 103 0.38 -2.73 -25.12
N LEU A 104 -0.31 -3.17 -24.08
CA LEU A 104 -1.25 -4.32 -24.10
C LEU A 104 -2.66 -3.93 -24.57
N TRP A 105 -2.77 -2.78 -25.25
CA TRP A 105 -3.94 -2.31 -26.00
C TRP A 105 -3.50 -1.84 -27.38
N PRO A 106 -4.41 -1.74 -28.37
CA PRO A 106 -4.07 -1.28 -29.71
C PRO A 106 -3.84 0.25 -29.72
N SER A 107 -2.73 0.67 -29.10
CA SER A 107 -2.34 2.09 -28.98
C SER A 107 -2.09 2.72 -30.35
N LYS A 108 -2.53 3.96 -30.49
CA LYS A 108 -2.23 4.82 -31.63
C LYS A 108 -0.98 5.68 -31.37
N ALA A 109 -0.57 5.78 -30.11
CA ALA A 109 0.62 6.54 -29.71
C ALA A 109 1.92 5.76 -29.98
N SER A 110 1.86 4.43 -30.08
CA SER A 110 3.04 3.58 -30.23
C SER A 110 2.83 2.49 -31.30
N ASN A 111 3.87 2.22 -32.07
CA ASN A 111 3.95 1.06 -32.96
C ASN A 111 4.49 -0.20 -32.25
N TYR A 112 4.64 -0.16 -30.95
CA TYR A 112 5.06 -1.30 -30.11
C TYR A 112 3.93 -1.69 -29.16
N SER A 113 2.96 -2.41 -29.72
CA SER A 113 1.73 -2.78 -29.02
C SER A 113 1.21 -4.14 -29.47
N VAL A 114 0.15 -4.62 -28.84
CA VAL A 114 -0.56 -5.85 -29.24
C VAL A 114 -0.97 -5.85 -30.72
N ALA A 115 -1.21 -4.70 -31.33
CA ALA A 115 -1.54 -4.58 -32.75
C ALA A 115 -0.42 -5.09 -33.67
N GLN A 116 0.83 -5.15 -33.20
CA GLN A 116 1.99 -5.70 -33.91
C GLN A 116 2.40 -7.09 -33.41
N SER A 117 1.66 -7.65 -32.47
CA SER A 117 1.93 -8.96 -31.87
C SER A 117 1.50 -10.13 -32.78
N SER A 118 1.60 -11.36 -32.27
CA SER A 118 1.04 -12.56 -32.90
C SER A 118 -0.48 -12.67 -32.79
N VAL A 119 -1.09 -11.80 -31.98
CA VAL A 119 -2.55 -11.73 -31.73
C VAL A 119 -3.06 -10.29 -31.95
N PRO A 120 -2.95 -9.72 -33.15
CA PRO A 120 -3.08 -8.28 -33.43
C PRO A 120 -4.50 -7.72 -33.23
N THR A 121 -5.51 -8.56 -33.12
CA THR A 121 -6.92 -8.16 -32.86
C THR A 121 -7.27 -8.16 -31.37
N LEU A 122 -6.35 -8.57 -30.50
CA LEU A 122 -6.57 -8.65 -29.08
C LEU A 122 -6.39 -7.27 -28.42
N ASP A 123 -7.35 -6.86 -27.61
CA ASP A 123 -7.24 -5.74 -26.67
C ASP A 123 -7.25 -6.32 -25.25
N VAL A 124 -6.06 -6.61 -24.71
CA VAL A 124 -5.92 -7.23 -23.38
C VAL A 124 -6.44 -6.30 -22.29
N VAL A 125 -6.18 -4.98 -22.41
CA VAL A 125 -6.67 -3.96 -21.49
C VAL A 125 -8.21 -3.92 -21.51
N GLY A 126 -8.82 -3.96 -22.68
CA GLY A 126 -10.28 -3.99 -22.84
C GLY A 126 -10.91 -5.22 -22.19
N GLU A 127 -10.38 -6.42 -22.48
CA GLU A 127 -10.87 -7.65 -21.83
C GLU A 127 -10.67 -7.65 -20.32
N PHE A 128 -9.53 -7.15 -19.83
CA PHE A 128 -9.26 -6.99 -18.40
C PHE A 128 -10.29 -6.08 -17.72
N VAL A 129 -10.56 -4.90 -18.26
CA VAL A 129 -11.54 -3.94 -17.69
C VAL A 129 -12.94 -4.52 -17.68
N LYS A 130 -13.33 -5.21 -18.75
CA LYS A 130 -14.62 -5.88 -18.86
C LYS A 130 -14.78 -6.96 -17.78
N SER A 131 -13.75 -7.76 -17.56
CA SER A 131 -13.75 -8.80 -16.51
C SER A 131 -13.78 -8.19 -15.12
N CYS A 132 -13.01 -7.12 -14.84
CA CYS A 132 -13.10 -6.42 -13.55
C CYS A 132 -14.55 -6.03 -13.24
N ARG A 133 -15.22 -5.37 -14.17
CA ARG A 133 -16.61 -4.91 -13.99
C ARG A 133 -17.59 -6.05 -13.84
N LYS A 134 -17.44 -7.12 -14.63
CA LYS A 134 -18.26 -8.32 -14.53
C LYS A 134 -18.23 -8.96 -13.14
N PHE A 135 -17.06 -8.95 -12.48
CA PHE A 135 -16.90 -9.55 -11.16
C PHE A 135 -17.01 -8.52 -10.01
N GLY A 136 -17.36 -7.27 -10.30
CA GLY A 136 -17.52 -6.21 -9.29
C GLY A 136 -16.19 -5.77 -8.67
N LEU A 137 -15.10 -5.84 -9.43
CA LEU A 137 -13.77 -5.36 -9.06
C LEU A 137 -13.50 -4.01 -9.71
N GLN A 138 -12.68 -3.18 -9.08
CA GLN A 138 -12.22 -1.94 -9.67
C GLN A 138 -10.99 -2.20 -10.55
N PRO A 139 -10.97 -1.67 -11.80
CA PRO A 139 -9.80 -1.77 -12.64
C PRO A 139 -8.74 -0.75 -12.22
N CYS A 140 -7.48 -1.19 -12.21
CA CYS A 140 -6.30 -0.39 -12.00
C CYS A 140 -5.25 -0.74 -13.07
N PHE A 141 -4.50 0.26 -13.55
CA PHE A 141 -3.42 0.03 -14.50
C PHE A 141 -2.06 0.33 -13.87
N TYR A 142 -1.11 -0.58 -14.05
CA TYR A 142 0.30 -0.22 -14.02
C TYR A 142 0.60 0.44 -15.36
N GLU A 143 1.02 1.66 -15.29
CA GLU A 143 1.49 2.45 -16.42
C GLU A 143 2.45 3.51 -15.87
N SER A 144 3.75 3.31 -16.07
CA SER A 144 4.76 4.21 -15.54
C SER A 144 5.08 5.35 -16.50
N PRO A 145 5.03 6.61 -16.03
CA PRO A 145 5.28 7.78 -16.91
C PRO A 145 6.74 7.95 -17.28
N VAL A 146 7.63 7.09 -16.78
CA VAL A 146 9.08 7.20 -16.98
C VAL A 146 9.65 6.06 -17.80
N GLU A 147 8.83 5.10 -18.19
CA GLU A 147 9.31 3.82 -18.73
C GLU A 147 8.78 3.55 -20.13
N ASN A 148 9.65 3.68 -21.10
CA ASN A 148 9.36 3.36 -22.50
C ASN A 148 10.66 2.99 -23.22
N GLY A 149 11.22 1.83 -22.92
CA GLY A 149 12.48 1.36 -23.47
C GLY A 149 12.48 1.33 -24.99
N HIS A 150 11.42 0.82 -25.62
CA HIS A 150 11.30 0.76 -27.08
C HIS A 150 11.37 2.14 -27.73
N LEU A 151 10.73 3.12 -27.15
CA LEU A 151 10.80 4.50 -27.63
C LEU A 151 12.26 5.00 -27.57
N MET A 152 12.97 4.70 -26.49
CA MET A 152 14.36 5.14 -26.31
C MET A 152 15.38 4.43 -27.22
N LEU A 153 15.02 3.28 -27.79
CA LEU A 153 15.85 2.59 -28.80
C LEU A 153 15.78 3.25 -30.18
N GLN A 154 14.83 4.13 -30.44
CA GLN A 154 14.68 4.83 -31.73
C GLN A 154 15.90 5.70 -32.05
N LYS A 155 16.18 5.87 -33.34
CA LYS A 155 17.26 6.74 -33.83
C LYS A 155 16.69 7.74 -34.83
N PRO A 156 16.90 9.06 -34.64
CA PRO A 156 17.56 9.67 -33.48
C PRO A 156 16.79 9.43 -32.18
N THR A 157 17.50 9.41 -31.01
CA THR A 157 16.87 9.26 -29.72
C THR A 157 15.85 10.37 -29.48
N PRO A 158 14.63 10.07 -29.03
CA PRO A 158 13.60 11.06 -28.79
C PRO A 158 14.03 12.11 -27.76
N THR A 159 13.59 13.33 -27.97
CA THR A 159 13.71 14.39 -26.97
C THR A 159 12.76 14.11 -25.80
N THR A 160 13.03 14.73 -24.67
CA THR A 160 12.12 14.66 -23.50
C THR A 160 10.69 15.08 -23.85
N GLU A 161 10.53 16.12 -24.67
CA GLU A 161 9.21 16.59 -25.09
C GLU A 161 8.47 15.54 -25.93
N GLN A 162 9.15 14.88 -26.85
CA GLN A 162 8.56 13.78 -27.64
C GLN A 162 8.17 12.59 -26.76
N PHE A 163 9.04 12.25 -25.80
CA PHE A 163 8.74 11.21 -24.82
C PHE A 163 7.48 11.55 -24.02
N VAL A 164 7.46 12.71 -23.37
CA VAL A 164 6.33 13.16 -22.55
C VAL A 164 5.03 13.23 -23.38
N GLN A 165 5.10 13.75 -24.59
CA GLN A 165 3.92 13.83 -25.46
C GLN A 165 3.34 12.46 -25.82
N GLN A 166 4.19 11.46 -26.02
CA GLN A 166 3.73 10.08 -26.25
C GLN A 166 3.05 9.52 -25.00
N GLU A 167 3.64 9.70 -23.82
CA GLU A 167 3.05 9.26 -22.56
C GLU A 167 1.69 9.96 -22.30
N LEU A 168 1.58 11.26 -22.50
CA LEU A 168 0.30 11.98 -22.37
C LEU A 168 -0.78 11.40 -23.31
N THR A 169 -0.41 11.04 -24.54
CA THR A 169 -1.33 10.42 -25.49
C THR A 169 -1.74 9.02 -25.04
N MET A 170 -0.83 8.24 -24.45
CA MET A 170 -1.16 6.94 -23.86
C MET A 170 -2.12 7.08 -22.69
N TYR A 171 -1.95 8.10 -21.84
CA TYR A 171 -2.91 8.39 -20.76
C TYR A 171 -4.28 8.81 -21.30
N ASP A 172 -4.34 9.59 -22.38
CA ASP A 172 -5.61 9.91 -23.05
C ASP A 172 -6.35 8.64 -23.52
N GLU A 173 -5.61 7.67 -24.09
CA GLU A 173 -6.16 6.39 -24.52
C GLU A 173 -6.69 5.55 -23.34
N LEU A 174 -5.94 5.48 -22.24
CA LEU A 174 -6.27 4.64 -21.08
C LEU A 174 -7.30 5.27 -20.15
N LEU A 175 -7.24 6.58 -19.92
CA LEU A 175 -8.00 7.29 -18.89
C LEU A 175 -9.03 8.28 -19.44
N GLY A 176 -8.98 8.61 -20.75
CA GLY A 176 -9.87 9.59 -21.37
C GLY A 176 -11.36 9.18 -21.41
N GLY A 177 -11.71 8.04 -20.86
CA GLY A 177 -13.09 7.59 -20.62
C GLY A 177 -13.86 7.04 -21.81
N SER A 178 -13.40 7.28 -23.03
CA SER A 178 -14.16 6.90 -24.25
C SER A 178 -14.10 5.40 -24.55
N GLN A 179 -13.00 4.74 -24.23
CA GLN A 179 -12.78 3.32 -24.55
C GLN A 179 -13.00 2.40 -23.35
N TYR A 180 -12.38 2.73 -22.22
CA TYR A 180 -12.36 1.85 -21.04
C TYR A 180 -13.27 2.35 -19.90
N GLY A 181 -13.89 3.53 -20.05
CA GLY A 181 -14.69 4.16 -19.00
C GLY A 181 -13.82 4.61 -17.83
N HIS A 182 -14.44 4.81 -16.66
CA HIS A 182 -13.70 5.25 -15.47
C HIS A 182 -12.74 4.17 -14.97
N ILE A 183 -11.49 4.57 -14.74
CA ILE A 183 -10.42 3.77 -14.12
C ILE A 183 -10.12 4.40 -12.76
N GLU A 184 -10.38 3.64 -11.70
CA GLU A 184 -10.28 4.15 -10.33
C GLU A 184 -8.83 4.49 -9.96
N ARG A 185 -7.85 3.72 -10.47
CA ARG A 185 -6.48 3.78 -10.01
C ARG A 185 -5.48 3.55 -11.14
N ILE A 186 -4.37 4.26 -11.03
CA ILE A 186 -3.17 4.04 -11.82
C ILE A 186 -2.00 3.83 -10.86
N TRP A 187 -1.12 2.92 -11.17
CA TRP A 187 0.08 2.63 -10.39
C TRP A 187 1.33 2.94 -11.20
N TRP A 188 2.20 3.78 -10.65
CA TRP A 188 3.46 4.21 -11.25
C TRP A 188 4.63 3.48 -10.63
N ASP A 189 5.49 2.92 -11.45
CA ASP A 189 6.76 2.37 -11.01
C ASP A 189 7.90 3.37 -11.21
N HIS A 190 9.00 3.15 -10.50
CA HIS A 190 10.25 3.89 -10.61
C HIS A 190 10.15 5.42 -10.54
N TYR A 191 9.06 5.94 -10.11
CA TYR A 191 8.83 7.35 -10.08
C TYR A 191 9.11 7.90 -8.65
N PRO A 192 9.68 9.09 -8.51
CA PRO A 192 10.25 10.04 -9.46
C PRO A 192 11.76 9.90 -9.71
N TYR A 193 12.44 8.94 -9.07
CA TYR A 193 13.90 8.83 -9.04
C TYR A 193 14.50 8.01 -10.17
N ALA A 194 13.70 7.40 -10.98
CA ALA A 194 14.10 6.17 -11.62
C ALA A 194 14.68 6.28 -13.02
N CYS A 195 14.86 7.44 -13.56
CA CYS A 195 15.71 7.53 -14.74
C CYS A 195 17.21 7.36 -14.44
N GLY A 196 17.56 7.22 -13.18
CA GLY A 196 18.93 7.00 -12.74
C GLY A 196 19.46 5.61 -13.05
N GLY A 197 19.80 5.35 -14.31
CA GLY A 197 20.47 4.14 -14.73
C GLY A 197 19.70 3.18 -15.63
N LEU A 198 18.42 3.39 -15.86
CA LEU A 198 17.65 2.64 -16.87
C LEU A 198 17.73 3.36 -18.22
N SER A 199 18.01 2.60 -19.26
CA SER A 199 18.00 3.10 -20.65
C SER A 199 16.60 3.43 -21.19
N SER A 200 15.58 3.31 -20.33
CA SER A 200 14.17 3.40 -20.69
C SER A 200 13.58 4.82 -20.67
N CYS A 201 14.36 5.84 -20.28
CA CYS A 201 13.91 7.22 -20.26
C CYS A 201 15.00 8.24 -20.56
N PRO A 202 14.64 9.48 -20.97
CA PRO A 202 15.60 10.56 -21.19
C PRO A 202 16.28 10.99 -19.90
N SER A 203 17.62 11.08 -19.90
CA SER A 203 18.38 11.50 -18.71
C SER A 203 18.11 12.98 -18.36
N GLY A 204 17.91 13.27 -17.07
CA GLY A 204 18.10 14.60 -16.49
C GLY A 204 16.94 15.58 -16.49
N SER A 205 15.74 15.25 -16.98
CA SER A 205 14.67 16.25 -17.15
C SER A 205 13.34 15.91 -16.46
N PHE A 206 13.35 14.93 -15.59
CA PHE A 206 12.12 14.30 -15.11
C PHE A 206 11.26 15.09 -14.11
N PRO A 207 11.80 15.87 -13.14
CA PRO A 207 10.95 16.61 -12.22
C PRO A 207 10.00 17.61 -12.89
N ALA A 208 10.43 18.26 -13.99
CA ALA A 208 9.58 19.19 -14.73
C ALA A 208 8.45 18.47 -15.49
N SER A 209 8.70 17.28 -16.02
CA SER A 209 7.74 16.47 -16.76
C SER A 209 6.66 15.87 -15.87
N TYR A 210 6.98 15.55 -14.63
CA TYR A 210 6.07 14.97 -13.66
C TYR A 210 4.84 15.82 -13.41
N ASN A 211 5.02 17.06 -13.07
CA ASN A 211 3.88 17.93 -12.80
C ASN A 211 2.96 18.03 -14.01
N ARG A 212 3.50 18.07 -15.23
CA ARG A 212 2.71 18.05 -16.47
C ARG A 212 1.87 16.78 -16.58
N ILE A 213 2.45 15.61 -16.28
CA ILE A 213 1.73 14.33 -16.38
C ILE A 213 0.67 14.25 -15.28
N VAL A 214 0.99 14.63 -14.04
CA VAL A 214 0.00 14.70 -12.95
C VAL A 214 -1.16 15.63 -13.32
N GLU A 215 -0.87 16.83 -13.82
CA GLU A 215 -1.89 17.81 -14.21
C GLU A 215 -2.75 17.28 -15.35
N HIS A 216 -2.14 16.61 -16.33
CA HIS A 216 -2.87 16.00 -17.43
C HIS A 216 -3.82 14.88 -16.94
N VAL A 217 -3.32 13.94 -16.13
CA VAL A 217 -4.16 12.90 -15.54
C VAL A 217 -5.31 13.51 -14.73
N ARG A 218 -5.04 14.54 -13.92
CA ARG A 218 -6.10 15.24 -13.16
C ARG A 218 -7.14 15.92 -14.07
N LYS A 219 -6.72 16.39 -15.22
CA LYS A 219 -7.62 17.03 -16.20
C LYS A 219 -8.54 16.02 -16.87
N ILE A 220 -8.02 14.86 -17.29
CA ILE A 220 -8.78 13.86 -18.04
C ILE A 220 -9.53 12.86 -17.12
N SER A 221 -9.01 12.60 -15.92
CA SER A 221 -9.61 11.68 -14.95
C SER A 221 -9.35 12.16 -13.51
N PRO A 222 -10.11 13.17 -13.02
CA PRO A 222 -9.83 13.89 -11.78
C PRO A 222 -9.95 13.04 -10.51
N THR A 223 -10.69 11.93 -10.56
CA THR A 223 -10.92 11.03 -9.42
C THR A 223 -10.01 9.81 -9.41
N THR A 224 -9.22 9.60 -10.46
CA THR A 224 -8.24 8.49 -10.51
C THR A 224 -7.15 8.69 -9.46
N ILE A 225 -6.96 7.71 -8.60
CA ILE A 225 -5.85 7.64 -7.64
C ILE A 225 -4.54 7.37 -8.40
N ILE A 226 -3.55 8.21 -8.19
CA ILE A 226 -2.19 7.99 -8.71
C ILE A 226 -1.34 7.40 -7.58
N SER A 227 -1.26 6.08 -7.56
CA SER A 227 -0.47 5.33 -6.58
C SER A 227 1.01 5.34 -6.95
N ASN A 228 1.89 5.38 -5.95
CA ASN A 228 3.31 5.69 -6.06
C ASN A 228 3.55 7.04 -6.74
N GLY A 229 2.69 7.98 -6.41
CA GLY A 229 2.64 9.33 -6.94
C GLY A 229 2.08 10.29 -5.86
N PRO A 230 1.28 11.28 -6.25
CA PRO A 230 0.79 12.30 -5.33
C PRO A 230 -0.29 11.83 -4.36
N ASP A 231 -0.90 10.66 -4.54
CA ASP A 231 -2.03 10.22 -3.71
C ASP A 231 -1.68 9.11 -2.72
N SER A 232 -0.71 8.27 -3.04
CA SER A 232 -0.16 7.25 -2.15
C SER A 232 1.26 6.90 -2.57
N GLN A 233 2.08 6.42 -1.64
CA GLN A 233 3.46 6.07 -1.94
C GLN A 233 3.82 4.66 -1.50
N TRP A 234 4.65 4.04 -2.33
CA TRP A 234 5.25 2.76 -2.01
C TRP A 234 6.26 2.89 -0.86
N VAL A 235 6.29 1.90 0.04
CA VAL A 235 7.21 1.88 1.18
C VAL A 235 8.68 1.63 0.79
N GLY A 236 8.96 1.37 -0.49
CA GLY A 236 10.33 1.27 -1.03
C GLY A 236 10.98 -0.11 -0.88
N ASN A 237 10.21 -1.18 -0.67
CA ASN A 237 10.73 -2.54 -0.67
C ASN A 237 9.79 -3.52 -1.38
N THR A 238 10.32 -4.65 -1.83
CA THR A 238 9.59 -5.73 -2.49
C THR A 238 9.48 -6.97 -1.59
N ARG A 239 9.45 -6.78 -0.28
CA ARG A 239 9.43 -7.88 0.70
C ARG A 239 8.03 -8.19 1.23
N GLY A 240 7.02 -7.40 0.85
CA GLY A 240 5.67 -7.51 1.38
C GLY A 240 5.60 -7.23 2.88
N VAL A 241 6.36 -6.24 3.33
CA VAL A 241 6.46 -5.87 4.75
C VAL A 241 6.42 -4.36 4.91
N GLY A 242 5.33 -3.86 5.46
CA GLY A 242 5.27 -2.50 6.00
C GLY A 242 6.07 -2.42 7.30
N ALA A 243 7.04 -1.51 7.40
CA ALA A 243 7.76 -1.29 8.65
C ALA A 243 6.80 -0.75 9.74
N TYR A 244 6.92 -1.26 10.97
CA TYR A 244 6.11 -0.78 12.09
C TYR A 244 7.00 0.03 13.06
N PRO A 245 6.53 1.17 13.60
CA PRO A 245 5.22 1.79 13.39
C PRO A 245 5.09 2.46 12.01
N ILE A 246 3.87 2.45 11.44
CA ILE A 246 3.57 3.14 10.19
C ILE A 246 2.82 4.44 10.48
N TRP A 247 3.49 5.55 10.22
CA TRP A 247 2.89 6.87 10.18
C TRP A 247 2.65 7.27 8.74
N ASN A 248 1.40 7.66 8.42
CA ASN A 248 1.02 8.12 7.09
C ASN A 248 1.24 9.64 6.93
N TYR A 249 2.29 10.17 7.53
CA TYR A 249 2.69 11.57 7.42
C TYR A 249 4.10 11.71 6.91
N CYS A 250 4.34 12.76 6.14
CA CYS A 250 5.66 13.04 5.59
C CYS A 250 5.92 14.55 5.41
N SER A 251 7.19 14.91 5.27
CA SER A 251 7.61 16.17 4.68
C SER A 251 7.56 16.09 3.16
N LEU A 252 7.43 17.24 2.50
CA LEU A 252 7.56 17.30 1.04
C LEU A 252 9.03 17.11 0.62
N ASP A 253 9.24 16.39 -0.46
CA ASP A 253 10.50 16.38 -1.19
C ASP A 253 10.47 17.52 -2.23
N THR A 254 10.98 18.67 -1.82
CA THR A 254 10.99 19.86 -2.68
C THR A 254 11.99 19.80 -3.82
N GLU A 255 12.97 18.89 -3.78
CA GLU A 255 13.95 18.69 -4.86
C GLU A 255 13.33 17.94 -6.03
N VAL A 256 12.40 17.04 -5.74
CA VAL A 256 11.73 16.21 -6.75
C VAL A 256 10.40 16.84 -7.18
N SER A 257 9.52 17.07 -6.24
CA SER A 257 8.20 17.67 -6.48
C SER A 257 7.57 18.11 -5.16
N SER A 258 6.87 19.22 -5.18
CA SER A 258 6.04 19.68 -4.05
C SER A 258 4.87 18.74 -3.71
N LYS A 259 4.73 17.61 -4.40
CA LYS A 259 3.67 16.61 -4.20
C LYS A 259 4.21 15.23 -3.87
N PHE A 260 5.50 15.10 -3.57
CA PHE A 260 6.14 13.83 -3.24
C PHE A 260 6.69 13.84 -1.81
N CYS A 261 6.57 12.71 -1.10
CA CYS A 261 7.08 12.57 0.24
C CYS A 261 8.61 12.44 0.25
N GLY A 262 9.26 13.31 1.00
CA GLY A 262 10.67 13.13 1.37
C GLY A 262 10.81 12.21 2.60
N ALA A 263 10.89 12.78 3.79
CA ALA A 263 11.04 12.02 5.02
C ALA A 263 9.70 11.70 5.68
N TRP A 264 9.52 10.45 6.11
CA TRP A 264 8.40 10.00 6.91
C TRP A 264 8.57 10.39 8.37
N SER A 265 7.49 10.91 8.98
CA SER A 265 7.52 11.40 10.35
C SER A 265 6.11 11.38 10.95
N PRO A 266 5.95 11.10 12.25
CA PRO A 266 4.65 11.23 12.92
C PRO A 266 4.11 12.68 12.91
N HIS A 267 4.96 13.67 12.58
CA HIS A 267 4.65 15.09 12.57
C HIS A 267 4.74 15.72 11.18
N GLY A 268 4.73 14.92 10.13
CA GLY A 268 4.78 15.42 8.76
C GLY A 268 3.55 16.28 8.42
N PRO A 269 3.73 17.38 7.63
CA PRO A 269 2.65 18.28 7.27
C PRO A 269 1.70 17.75 6.19
N ILE A 270 1.93 16.53 5.70
CA ILE A 270 1.13 15.91 4.62
C ILE A 270 0.72 14.52 5.04
N TYR A 271 -0.57 14.19 4.83
CA TYR A 271 -1.05 12.81 4.89
C TYR A 271 -0.77 12.11 3.56
N MET A 272 -0.06 10.99 3.61
CA MET A 272 0.29 10.19 2.44
C MET A 272 0.12 8.69 2.76
N PRO A 273 -0.94 8.04 2.26
CA PRO A 273 -1.14 6.62 2.44
C PRO A 273 0.04 5.81 1.91
N ARG A 274 0.40 4.77 2.63
CA ARG A 274 1.44 3.84 2.19
C ARG A 274 0.85 2.62 1.52
N MET A 275 1.58 2.10 0.55
CA MET A 275 1.29 0.84 -0.08
C MET A 275 2.51 -0.05 -0.14
N GLU A 276 2.28 -1.34 -0.29
CA GLU A 276 3.30 -2.38 -0.36
C GLU A 276 2.96 -3.38 -1.47
N GLY A 277 3.98 -3.89 -2.16
CA GLY A 277 3.84 -4.92 -3.19
C GLY A 277 4.66 -6.16 -2.88
N TYR A 278 4.14 -7.34 -3.20
CA TYR A 278 4.85 -8.60 -3.10
C TYR A 278 4.35 -9.62 -4.11
N SER A 279 5.23 -10.52 -4.54
CA SER A 279 4.82 -11.59 -5.44
C SER A 279 4.33 -12.83 -4.69
N LEU A 280 3.27 -13.46 -5.21
CA LEU A 280 2.80 -14.77 -4.76
C LEU A 280 3.83 -15.88 -5.05
N GLN A 281 4.71 -15.65 -6.01
CA GLN A 281 5.76 -16.59 -6.38
C GLN A 281 6.89 -16.58 -5.34
N ARG A 282 7.28 -17.75 -4.85
CA ARG A 282 8.39 -17.90 -3.87
C ARG A 282 9.73 -17.43 -4.41
N SER A 283 9.90 -17.46 -5.72
CA SER A 283 11.07 -16.90 -6.39
C SER A 283 11.19 -15.37 -6.21
N GLY A 284 10.07 -14.70 -5.92
CA GLY A 284 9.97 -13.26 -5.89
C GLY A 284 9.80 -12.62 -7.27
N HIS A 285 9.74 -13.41 -8.35
CA HIS A 285 9.53 -12.91 -9.70
C HIS A 285 8.16 -12.24 -9.86
N TRP A 286 8.12 -11.13 -10.60
CA TRP A 286 6.89 -10.42 -10.92
C TRP A 286 6.16 -11.04 -12.09
N PHE A 287 6.88 -11.40 -13.14
CA PHE A 287 6.33 -12.15 -14.27
C PHE A 287 6.41 -13.66 -14.03
N TRP A 288 5.51 -14.39 -14.64
CA TRP A 288 5.59 -15.85 -14.65
C TRP A 288 6.66 -16.33 -15.65
N HIS A 289 7.48 -17.28 -15.24
CA HIS A 289 8.48 -17.93 -16.07
C HIS A 289 8.32 -19.44 -16.02
N ASP A 290 8.39 -20.07 -17.19
CA ASP A 290 8.29 -21.55 -17.30
C ASP A 290 9.61 -22.23 -16.92
N THR A 291 10.01 -22.09 -15.68
CA THR A 291 11.20 -22.76 -15.13
C THR A 291 10.87 -24.09 -14.44
N GLY A 292 9.58 -24.42 -14.29
CA GLY A 292 9.10 -25.54 -13.49
C GLY A 292 9.32 -25.37 -11.99
N LEU A 293 9.85 -24.23 -11.54
CA LEU A 293 10.21 -23.92 -10.15
C LEU A 293 9.24 -22.95 -9.49
N GLU A 294 8.30 -22.39 -10.24
CA GLU A 294 7.39 -21.35 -9.74
C GLU A 294 6.34 -21.93 -8.79
N GLN A 295 6.65 -21.88 -7.51
CA GLN A 295 5.75 -22.30 -6.43
C GLN A 295 5.07 -21.10 -5.80
N ALA A 296 3.77 -21.21 -5.53
CA ALA A 296 3.03 -20.21 -4.77
C ALA A 296 3.36 -20.28 -3.28
N LEU A 297 3.25 -19.13 -2.63
CA LEU A 297 3.07 -19.08 -1.18
C LEU A 297 1.80 -19.84 -0.80
N ASN A 298 1.82 -20.52 0.32
CA ASN A 298 0.61 -21.13 0.87
C ASN A 298 -0.26 -20.06 1.60
N ALA A 299 -1.50 -20.45 1.93
CA ALA A 299 -2.46 -19.53 2.53
C ALA A 299 -1.99 -18.91 3.87
N SER A 300 -1.24 -19.66 4.68
CA SER A 300 -0.69 -19.13 5.95
C SER A 300 0.42 -18.11 5.71
N GLU A 301 1.29 -18.34 4.73
CA GLU A 301 2.33 -17.37 4.34
C GLU A 301 1.72 -16.09 3.75
N ILE A 302 0.67 -16.23 2.92
CA ILE A 302 -0.09 -15.08 2.40
C ILE A 302 -0.71 -14.28 3.55
N TRP A 303 -1.24 -14.96 4.57
CA TRP A 303 -1.73 -14.33 5.78
C TRP A 303 -0.64 -13.59 6.55
N GLY A 304 0.55 -14.14 6.70
CA GLY A 304 1.69 -13.47 7.31
C GLY A 304 2.05 -12.15 6.60
N HIS A 305 2.03 -12.13 5.26
CA HIS A 305 2.22 -10.89 4.49
C HIS A 305 1.04 -9.92 4.67
N TRP A 306 -0.19 -10.41 4.68
CA TRP A 306 -1.37 -9.57 4.93
C TRP A 306 -1.30 -8.88 6.30
N LEU A 307 -0.88 -9.59 7.36
CA LEU A 307 -0.66 -9.01 8.69
C LEU A 307 0.40 -7.92 8.68
N ARG A 308 1.49 -8.13 7.94
CA ARG A 308 2.62 -7.20 7.87
C ARG A 308 2.40 -6.02 6.93
N THR A 309 1.30 -5.99 6.20
CA THR A 309 0.90 -4.94 5.27
C THR A 309 -0.44 -4.33 5.69
N VAL A 310 -1.55 -4.94 5.32
CA VAL A 310 -2.91 -4.47 5.65
C VAL A 310 -3.13 -4.40 7.15
N GLY A 311 -2.64 -5.41 7.88
CA GLY A 311 -2.70 -5.45 9.35
C GLY A 311 -1.87 -4.38 10.06
N ARG A 312 -1.08 -3.58 9.31
CA ARG A 312 -0.31 -2.43 9.80
C ARG A 312 -0.73 -1.11 9.17
N GLY A 313 -1.85 -1.09 8.44
CA GLY A 313 -2.39 0.11 7.86
C GLY A 313 -1.74 0.55 6.55
N THR A 314 -1.14 -0.37 5.77
CA THR A 314 -0.78 -0.13 4.37
C THR A 314 -1.82 -0.72 3.43
N HIS A 315 -1.93 -0.18 2.22
CA HIS A 315 -2.60 -0.88 1.13
C HIS A 315 -1.65 -1.93 0.53
N TRP A 316 -2.14 -3.14 0.25
CA TRP A 316 -1.32 -4.23 -0.26
C TRP A 316 -1.66 -4.60 -1.70
N LEU A 317 -0.62 -4.80 -2.53
CA LEU A 317 -0.71 -5.30 -3.90
C LEU A 317 -0.04 -6.69 -3.94
N LEU A 318 -0.84 -7.76 -3.93
CA LEU A 318 -0.33 -9.12 -4.10
C LEU A 318 -0.26 -9.46 -5.58
N ASN A 319 0.94 -9.63 -6.10
CA ASN A 319 1.17 -9.97 -7.49
C ASN A 319 0.90 -11.46 -7.76
N VAL A 320 0.05 -11.72 -8.74
CA VAL A 320 -0.40 -13.06 -9.15
C VAL A 320 -0.27 -13.16 -10.67
N PRO A 321 0.90 -13.56 -11.19
CA PRO A 321 1.14 -13.54 -12.62
C PRO A 321 0.44 -14.71 -13.33
N PRO A 322 -0.25 -14.46 -14.45
CA PRO A 322 -0.68 -15.49 -15.39
C PRO A 322 0.50 -16.12 -16.11
N ASN A 323 0.38 -17.39 -16.48
CA ASN A 323 1.37 -18.09 -17.27
C ASN A 323 1.34 -17.68 -18.76
N SER A 324 2.25 -18.19 -19.58
CA SER A 324 2.34 -17.86 -21.01
C SER A 324 1.12 -18.25 -21.84
N THR A 325 0.23 -19.13 -21.34
CA THR A 325 -1.04 -19.37 -22.03
C THR A 325 -2.06 -18.27 -21.78
N GLY A 326 -1.91 -17.45 -20.72
CA GLY A 326 -2.80 -16.36 -20.35
C GLY A 326 -3.76 -16.68 -19.20
N VAL A 327 -3.46 -17.71 -18.38
CA VAL A 327 -4.27 -18.09 -17.21
C VAL A 327 -3.42 -18.12 -15.95
N ILE A 328 -4.00 -17.79 -14.81
CA ILE A 328 -3.37 -17.98 -13.50
C ILE A 328 -3.29 -19.49 -13.22
N PRO A 329 -2.12 -20.05 -12.83
CA PRO A 329 -1.96 -21.45 -12.51
C PRO A 329 -2.94 -21.91 -11.42
N GLU A 330 -3.50 -23.12 -11.58
CA GLU A 330 -4.50 -23.67 -10.65
C GLU A 330 -3.97 -23.76 -9.20
N ALA A 331 -2.69 -24.08 -9.03
CA ALA A 331 -2.05 -24.10 -7.72
C ALA A 331 -2.11 -22.73 -7.02
N TYR A 332 -1.98 -21.62 -7.77
CA TYR A 332 -2.11 -20.26 -7.25
C TYR A 332 -3.55 -19.95 -6.86
N VAL A 333 -4.49 -20.24 -7.76
CA VAL A 333 -5.93 -20.07 -7.51
C VAL A 333 -6.35 -20.78 -6.23
N LYS A 334 -5.89 -22.04 -6.03
CA LYS A 334 -6.18 -22.83 -4.83
C LYS A 334 -5.72 -22.13 -3.55
N GLN A 335 -4.48 -21.66 -3.47
CA GLN A 335 -3.96 -21.00 -2.24
C GLN A 335 -4.67 -19.69 -1.95
N LEU A 336 -4.93 -18.90 -2.98
CA LEU A 336 -5.65 -17.63 -2.87
C LEU A 336 -7.11 -17.82 -2.43
N THR A 337 -7.78 -18.87 -2.92
CA THR A 337 -9.15 -19.19 -2.50
C THR A 337 -9.20 -19.64 -1.04
N ILE A 338 -8.24 -20.47 -0.61
CA ILE A 338 -8.14 -20.90 0.79
C ILE A 338 -7.91 -19.68 1.70
N PHE A 339 -6.95 -18.81 1.33
CA PHE A 339 -6.66 -17.57 2.08
C PHE A 339 -7.89 -16.67 2.17
N GLY A 340 -8.54 -16.35 1.04
CA GLY A 340 -9.69 -15.46 1.01
C GLY A 340 -10.86 -15.97 1.83
N SER A 341 -11.15 -17.29 1.75
CA SER A 341 -12.21 -17.92 2.55
C SER A 341 -11.91 -17.85 4.05
N ALA A 342 -10.67 -18.11 4.45
CA ALA A 342 -10.25 -18.04 5.85
C ALA A 342 -10.25 -16.60 6.39
N LEU A 343 -9.81 -15.63 5.56
CA LEU A 343 -9.85 -14.21 5.89
C LEU A 343 -11.28 -13.72 6.11
N ALA A 344 -12.19 -14.03 5.19
CA ALA A 344 -13.61 -13.68 5.31
C ALA A 344 -14.24 -14.30 6.57
N ALA A 345 -14.00 -15.59 6.82
CA ALA A 345 -14.48 -16.29 8.01
C ALA A 345 -13.98 -15.64 9.33
N THR A 346 -12.77 -15.08 9.31
CA THR A 346 -12.18 -14.38 10.47
C THR A 346 -12.74 -12.97 10.65
N LEU A 347 -12.78 -12.17 9.57
CA LEU A 347 -13.03 -10.72 9.68
C LEU A 347 -14.50 -10.34 9.59
N GLU A 348 -15.32 -11.08 8.82
CA GLU A 348 -16.74 -10.74 8.61
C GLU A 348 -17.63 -11.10 9.80
N ARG A 349 -17.13 -11.91 10.72
CA ARG A 349 -17.87 -12.37 11.90
C ARG A 349 -17.10 -12.10 13.18
N PRO A 350 -16.90 -10.82 13.57
CA PRO A 350 -16.25 -10.51 14.82
C PRO A 350 -17.05 -11.10 15.99
N VAL A 351 -16.36 -11.58 17.02
CA VAL A 351 -16.99 -11.99 18.30
C VAL A 351 -17.73 -10.83 18.92
N ALA A 352 -17.10 -9.64 18.88
CA ALA A 352 -17.68 -8.39 19.32
C ALA A 352 -17.04 -7.21 18.57
N ILE A 353 -17.77 -6.11 18.46
CA ILE A 353 -17.31 -4.87 17.86
C ILE A 353 -17.98 -3.67 18.49
N VAL A 354 -17.23 -2.58 18.69
CA VAL A 354 -17.76 -1.25 18.99
C VAL A 354 -17.26 -0.26 17.94
N HIS A 355 -18.08 0.75 17.66
CA HIS A 355 -17.81 1.78 16.67
C HIS A 355 -17.84 3.18 17.29
N ASN A 356 -17.09 4.12 16.70
CA ASN A 356 -17.12 5.55 17.01
C ASN A 356 -16.94 5.81 18.50
N VAL A 357 -15.89 5.25 19.10
CA VAL A 357 -15.59 5.37 20.53
C VAL A 357 -14.35 6.25 20.74
N SER A 358 -14.30 6.95 21.86
CA SER A 358 -13.21 7.86 22.19
C SER A 358 -12.70 7.64 23.59
N ALA A 359 -11.42 7.91 23.82
CA ALA A 359 -10.80 7.90 25.13
C ALA A 359 -9.77 9.03 25.25
N SER A 360 -9.71 9.68 26.40
CA SER A 360 -8.63 10.61 26.72
C SER A 360 -7.34 9.84 26.94
N CYS A 361 -6.27 10.27 26.25
CA CYS A 361 -4.94 9.68 26.39
C CYS A 361 -4.07 10.57 27.27
N GLY A 362 -3.24 10.00 28.15
CA GLY A 362 -2.37 10.76 29.03
C GLY A 362 -1.86 9.92 30.23
N PRO A 363 -1.17 10.51 31.20
CA PRO A 363 -0.56 9.78 32.32
C PRO A 363 -1.52 8.91 33.15
N GLY A 364 -2.83 9.25 33.17
CA GLY A 364 -3.88 8.45 33.78
C GLY A 364 -4.50 7.38 32.87
N GLY A 365 -4.21 7.45 31.58
CA GLY A 365 -4.66 6.55 30.51
C GLY A 365 -6.18 6.43 30.38
N GLY A 366 -6.76 6.85 29.26
CA GLY A 366 -8.14 6.50 28.91
C GLY A 366 -8.23 5.05 28.44
N SER A 367 -9.41 4.45 28.58
CA SER A 367 -9.61 3.10 28.11
C SER A 367 -10.99 2.90 27.48
N ILE A 368 -11.03 1.97 26.53
CA ILE A 368 -12.26 1.47 25.93
C ILE A 368 -12.36 -0.01 26.25
N THR A 369 -13.51 -0.42 26.80
CA THR A 369 -13.78 -1.83 27.12
C THR A 369 -14.77 -2.40 26.12
N LEU A 370 -14.42 -3.53 25.50
CA LEU A 370 -15.25 -4.32 24.62
C LEU A 370 -15.75 -5.55 25.38
N SER A 371 -17.07 -5.66 25.60
CA SER A 371 -17.70 -6.84 26.16
C SER A 371 -17.92 -7.88 25.08
N LEU A 372 -17.56 -9.13 25.34
CA LEU A 372 -17.70 -10.23 24.37
C LEU A 372 -19.06 -10.96 24.51
N GLY A 373 -19.84 -10.66 25.54
CA GLY A 373 -21.13 -11.32 25.81
C GLY A 373 -21.03 -12.74 26.36
N ALA A 374 -19.89 -13.39 26.22
CA ALA A 374 -19.59 -14.73 26.73
C ALA A 374 -18.08 -14.86 26.96
N VAL A 375 -17.66 -15.95 27.62
CA VAL A 375 -16.24 -16.31 27.73
C VAL A 375 -15.81 -16.99 26.44
N VAL A 376 -14.86 -16.39 25.74
CA VAL A 376 -14.39 -16.81 24.40
C VAL A 376 -12.86 -16.82 24.34
N ALA A 377 -12.30 -17.77 23.60
CA ALA A 377 -10.87 -17.83 23.30
C ALA A 377 -10.51 -16.90 22.12
N VAL A 378 -10.55 -15.59 22.35
CA VAL A 378 -10.14 -14.58 21.38
C VAL A 378 -8.61 -14.61 21.23
N ASP A 379 -8.12 -14.51 19.98
CA ASP A 379 -6.69 -14.53 19.67
C ASP A 379 -6.27 -13.41 18.70
N MET A 380 -7.20 -12.52 18.34
CA MET A 380 -6.95 -11.39 17.47
C MET A 380 -7.87 -10.21 17.76
N VAL A 381 -7.33 -9.00 17.64
CA VAL A 381 -8.12 -7.76 17.61
C VAL A 381 -7.78 -6.95 16.37
N GLN A 382 -8.77 -6.19 15.88
CA GLN A 382 -8.57 -5.16 14.88
C GLN A 382 -8.99 -3.81 15.45
N LEU A 383 -8.11 -2.82 15.29
CA LEU A 383 -8.32 -1.44 15.67
C LEU A 383 -8.26 -0.54 14.43
N ARG A 384 -9.11 0.48 14.39
CA ARG A 384 -9.10 1.51 13.35
C ARG A 384 -9.31 2.87 14.00
N GLU A 385 -8.43 3.84 13.74
CA GLU A 385 -8.69 5.23 14.10
C GLU A 385 -9.67 5.89 13.14
N ASP A 386 -10.33 6.93 13.59
CA ASP A 386 -11.14 7.81 12.75
C ASP A 386 -10.24 8.82 11.99
N VAL A 387 -9.34 8.27 11.18
CA VAL A 387 -8.31 9.05 10.48
C VAL A 387 -8.92 10.09 9.55
N ALA A 388 -10.07 9.79 8.96
CA ALA A 388 -10.76 10.70 8.04
C ALA A 388 -11.20 12.01 8.72
N ASN A 389 -11.53 11.99 10.00
CA ASN A 389 -12.04 13.15 10.74
C ASN A 389 -11.01 13.73 11.73
N THR A 390 -10.13 12.91 12.26
CA THR A 390 -9.22 13.32 13.36
C THR A 390 -7.73 13.16 13.03
N GLY A 391 -7.40 12.53 11.90
CA GLY A 391 -6.04 12.15 11.55
C GLY A 391 -5.56 10.92 12.32
N GLN A 392 -4.32 10.52 12.09
CA GLN A 392 -3.64 9.44 12.82
C GLN A 392 -3.04 10.03 14.09
N THR A 393 -3.64 9.74 15.24
CA THR A 393 -3.34 10.45 16.50
C THR A 393 -2.80 9.53 17.59
N VAL A 394 -3.14 8.24 17.62
CA VAL A 394 -2.67 7.31 18.65
C VAL A 394 -1.16 7.11 18.54
N ALA A 395 -0.44 7.41 19.62
CA ALA A 395 1.02 7.27 19.68
C ALA A 395 1.49 6.10 20.56
N ASN A 396 0.69 5.66 21.52
CA ASN A 396 0.95 4.44 22.30
C ASN A 396 -0.34 3.88 22.88
N TYR A 397 -0.47 2.56 22.85
CA TYR A 397 -1.59 1.85 23.46
C TYR A 397 -1.17 0.47 24.00
N THR A 398 -2.00 -0.08 24.87
CA THR A 398 -1.88 -1.45 25.40
C THR A 398 -3.21 -2.18 25.30
N LEU A 399 -3.15 -3.50 25.24
CA LEU A 399 -4.31 -4.40 25.25
C LEU A 399 -4.28 -5.30 26.49
N GLU A 400 -5.46 -5.47 27.08
CA GLU A 400 -5.67 -6.36 28.23
C GLU A 400 -6.92 -7.19 27.97
N ALA A 401 -6.95 -8.41 28.50
CA ALA A 401 -8.13 -9.28 28.52
C ALA A 401 -8.58 -9.57 29.95
N HIS A 402 -9.89 -9.62 30.17
CA HIS A 402 -10.46 -9.98 31.46
C HIS A 402 -10.80 -11.45 31.50
N SER A 403 -10.14 -12.19 32.41
CA SER A 403 -10.52 -13.56 32.76
C SER A 403 -11.48 -13.50 33.94
N PRO A 404 -12.64 -14.17 33.90
CA PRO A 404 -13.54 -14.22 35.06
C PRO A 404 -12.89 -14.77 36.32
N ALA A 405 -11.89 -15.63 36.15
CA ALA A 405 -11.17 -16.26 37.27
C ALA A 405 -9.98 -15.43 37.79
N LYS A 406 -9.31 -14.66 36.93
CA LYS A 406 -8.01 -14.02 37.24
C LYS A 406 -8.07 -12.48 37.14
N GLY A 407 -9.19 -11.89 36.72
CA GLY A 407 -9.32 -10.45 36.50
C GLY A 407 -8.63 -9.99 35.20
N TRP A 408 -8.21 -8.72 35.16
CA TRP A 408 -7.53 -8.13 34.01
C TRP A 408 -6.08 -8.61 33.88
N LEU A 409 -5.72 -9.13 32.73
CA LEU A 409 -4.40 -9.61 32.38
C LEU A 409 -3.89 -8.88 31.14
N PRO A 410 -2.62 -8.44 31.12
CA PRO A 410 -2.02 -7.90 29.92
C PRO A 410 -1.92 -8.98 28.85
N LEU A 411 -2.22 -8.64 27.61
CA LEU A 411 -1.98 -9.53 26.49
C LEU A 411 -0.49 -9.48 26.10
N SER A 412 0.05 -10.61 25.69
CA SER A 412 1.41 -10.74 25.18
C SER A 412 1.38 -10.89 23.66
N PRO A 413 2.38 -10.36 22.93
CA PRO A 413 2.50 -10.60 21.49
C PRO A 413 2.53 -12.11 21.18
N SER A 414 2.09 -12.46 19.96
CA SER A 414 2.29 -13.81 19.44
C SER A 414 3.78 -14.16 19.41
N SER A 415 4.11 -15.38 19.76
CA SER A 415 5.45 -15.95 19.60
C SER A 415 5.71 -16.46 18.18
N ASP A 416 4.71 -16.45 17.31
CA ASP A 416 4.85 -16.82 15.90
C ASP A 416 5.84 -15.86 15.22
N PRO A 417 6.94 -16.38 14.64
CA PRO A 417 7.96 -15.53 14.02
C PRO A 417 7.41 -14.68 12.87
N GLU A 418 6.44 -15.18 12.10
CA GLU A 418 5.81 -14.45 11.00
C GLU A 418 4.95 -13.30 11.53
N VAL A 419 4.30 -13.49 12.66
CA VAL A 419 3.50 -12.49 13.36
C VAL A 419 4.38 -11.56 14.20
N ALA A 420 5.36 -12.12 14.96
CA ALA A 420 6.27 -11.36 15.81
C ALA A 420 7.24 -10.47 14.98
N ALA A 421 7.74 -10.96 13.85
CA ALA A 421 8.47 -10.12 12.88
C ALA A 421 7.60 -8.99 12.34
N GLY A 422 6.30 -9.10 12.53
CA GLY A 422 5.29 -8.11 12.22
C GLY A 422 5.28 -6.88 13.13
N GLY A 423 5.71 -6.98 14.36
CA GLY A 423 6.02 -5.86 15.26
C GLY A 423 4.88 -4.93 15.69
N SER A 424 3.62 -5.23 15.44
CA SER A 424 2.55 -4.70 16.26
C SER A 424 2.36 -5.70 17.42
N GLY A 425 3.10 -5.59 18.43
CA GLY A 425 2.78 -6.31 19.65
C GLY A 425 1.56 -5.65 20.29
N VAL A 426 0.85 -6.37 21.12
CA VAL A 426 -0.27 -5.90 21.97
C VAL A 426 0.02 -4.63 22.79
N ASN A 427 1.17 -4.00 22.57
CA ASN A 427 1.61 -2.69 23.04
C ASN A 427 2.05 -1.88 21.80
N GLY A 428 1.08 -1.38 21.05
CA GLY A 428 1.33 -0.68 19.79
C GLY A 428 1.76 0.76 19.98
N GLN A 429 2.50 1.26 18.98
CA GLN A 429 2.95 2.65 18.92
C GLN A 429 2.02 3.54 18.09
N THR A 430 1.19 2.97 17.24
CA THR A 430 0.20 3.71 16.45
C THR A 430 -0.85 2.76 15.91
N ILE A 431 -2.01 3.26 15.55
CA ILE A 431 -3.09 2.50 14.92
C ILE A 431 -3.26 2.95 13.46
N GLY A 432 -3.50 4.24 13.24
CA GLY A 432 -3.79 4.78 11.92
C GLY A 432 -5.05 4.17 11.31
N HIS A 433 -5.03 3.98 10.00
CA HIS A 433 -6.19 3.46 9.29
C HIS A 433 -6.62 2.07 9.75
N ARG A 434 -5.65 1.21 10.11
CA ARG A 434 -5.87 -0.15 10.64
C ARG A 434 -4.63 -0.66 11.35
N VAL A 435 -4.85 -1.38 12.45
CA VAL A 435 -3.86 -2.28 13.03
C VAL A 435 -4.55 -3.59 13.42
N VAL A 436 -3.86 -4.70 13.21
CA VAL A 436 -4.29 -6.04 13.65
C VAL A 436 -3.25 -6.60 14.59
N ASP A 437 -3.66 -6.84 15.83
CA ASP A 437 -2.84 -7.46 16.85
C ASP A 437 -3.27 -8.90 17.07
N VAL A 438 -2.30 -9.82 16.99
CA VAL A 438 -2.48 -11.26 17.20
C VAL A 438 -1.74 -11.68 18.45
N PHE A 439 -2.39 -12.50 19.27
CA PHE A 439 -1.87 -12.95 20.55
C PHE A 439 -2.34 -14.36 20.89
N PRO A 440 -1.64 -15.09 21.77
CA PRO A 440 -2.15 -16.35 22.28
C PRO A 440 -3.47 -16.14 23.04
N ALA A 441 -4.49 -16.94 22.73
CA ALA A 441 -5.72 -16.91 23.48
C ALA A 441 -5.46 -17.23 24.96
N LEU A 442 -6.15 -16.53 25.87
CA LEU A 442 -6.02 -16.83 27.29
C LEU A 442 -6.55 -18.23 27.60
N GLU A 443 -5.83 -18.96 28.42
CA GLU A 443 -6.32 -20.22 29.02
C GLU A 443 -7.63 -19.96 29.78
N GLY A 444 -8.68 -20.71 29.44
CA GLY A 444 -10.03 -20.52 29.97
C GLY A 444 -10.79 -19.36 29.34
N GLY A 445 -10.26 -18.67 28.32
CA GLY A 445 -10.90 -17.58 27.60
C GLY A 445 -10.99 -16.25 28.35
N CYS A 446 -11.63 -15.27 27.72
CA CYS A 446 -11.93 -13.95 28.29
C CYS A 446 -13.37 -13.53 27.97
N ASP A 447 -13.97 -12.69 28.83
CA ASP A 447 -15.31 -12.13 28.65
C ASP A 447 -15.31 -10.66 28.24
N LYS A 448 -14.15 -9.98 28.36
CA LYS A 448 -13.94 -8.59 27.96
C LYS A 448 -12.52 -8.38 27.46
N LEU A 449 -12.37 -7.41 26.55
CA LEU A 449 -11.08 -6.84 26.15
C LEU A 449 -11.04 -5.36 26.53
N ARG A 450 -9.87 -4.84 26.82
CA ARG A 450 -9.65 -3.43 27.12
C ARG A 450 -8.47 -2.90 26.33
N TRP A 451 -8.74 -1.90 25.53
CA TRP A 451 -7.73 -1.05 24.92
C TRP A 451 -7.45 0.15 25.84
N ARG A 452 -6.19 0.47 26.07
CA ARG A 452 -5.74 1.62 26.84
C ARG A 452 -4.84 2.50 25.99
N CYS A 453 -5.14 3.80 25.94
CA CYS A 453 -4.31 4.80 25.29
C CYS A 453 -3.44 5.51 26.34
N THR A 454 -2.12 5.50 26.13
CA THR A 454 -1.16 6.18 27.00
C THR A 454 -0.62 7.47 26.41
N ALA A 455 -0.66 7.62 25.09
CA ALA A 455 -0.33 8.86 24.39
C ALA A 455 -1.14 8.98 23.09
N ALA A 456 -1.62 10.18 22.80
CA ALA A 456 -2.26 10.54 21.54
C ALA A 456 -1.92 11.97 21.13
N GLY A 457 -1.85 12.18 19.81
CA GLY A 457 -1.56 13.47 19.21
C GLY A 457 -0.08 13.79 19.13
N GLN A 458 0.19 14.96 18.55
CA GLN A 458 1.54 15.50 18.45
C GLN A 458 2.01 16.15 19.77
N GLN A 459 1.21 16.04 20.84
CA GLN A 459 1.48 16.65 22.14
C GLN A 459 2.06 15.63 23.12
N GLU A 460 3.21 15.95 23.70
CA GLU A 460 3.65 15.30 24.92
C GLU A 460 2.67 15.66 26.04
N GLY A 461 1.92 14.66 26.54
CA GLY A 461 1.15 14.83 27.76
C GLY A 461 -0.36 14.65 27.68
N GLY A 462 -0.94 14.37 26.55
CA GLY A 462 -2.35 14.00 26.47
C GLY A 462 -3.08 14.50 25.23
N GLY A 463 -4.12 13.79 24.84
CA GLY A 463 -4.99 14.07 23.72
C GLY A 463 -6.21 13.16 23.79
N VAL A 464 -7.10 13.25 22.82
CA VAL A 464 -8.22 12.30 22.68
C VAL A 464 -7.96 11.40 21.47
N ALA A 465 -8.00 10.10 21.70
CA ALA A 465 -8.00 9.12 20.63
C ALA A 465 -9.44 8.80 20.22
N HIS A 466 -9.68 8.80 18.93
CA HIS A 466 -10.96 8.45 18.33
C HIS A 466 -10.80 7.17 17.51
N LEU A 467 -11.46 6.09 17.94
CA LEU A 467 -11.48 4.84 17.19
C LEU A 467 -12.76 4.75 16.36
N ALA A 468 -12.61 4.59 15.06
CA ALA A 468 -13.71 4.24 14.17
C ALA A 468 -14.24 2.85 14.50
N SER A 469 -13.35 1.90 14.90
CA SER A 469 -13.78 0.61 15.42
C SER A 469 -12.72 -0.07 16.30
N PHE A 470 -13.22 -0.90 17.23
CA PHE A 470 -12.46 -1.89 17.98
C PHE A 470 -13.22 -3.21 17.95
N SER A 471 -12.64 -4.26 17.37
CA SER A 471 -13.27 -5.56 17.20
C SER A 471 -12.37 -6.69 17.67
N ALA A 472 -13.02 -7.77 18.14
CA ALA A 472 -12.40 -9.00 18.62
C ALA A 472 -12.75 -10.17 17.69
N HIS A 473 -11.78 -11.04 17.44
CA HIS A 473 -11.89 -12.15 16.50
C HIS A 473 -11.27 -13.43 17.03
N VAL A 474 -11.75 -14.56 16.47
CA VAL A 474 -11.08 -15.86 16.55
C VAL A 474 -10.60 -16.19 15.14
N ARG A 475 -9.31 -16.40 14.97
CA ARG A 475 -8.74 -16.70 13.67
C ARG A 475 -9.20 -18.06 13.16
N HIS A 476 -9.45 -18.14 11.87
CA HIS A 476 -9.68 -19.41 11.20
C HIS A 476 -8.44 -20.31 11.33
N PRO A 477 -8.55 -21.65 11.54
CA PRO A 477 -7.41 -22.53 11.75
C PRO A 477 -6.31 -22.46 10.66
N VAL A 478 -6.67 -22.16 9.40
CA VAL A 478 -5.70 -21.96 8.32
C VAL A 478 -4.79 -20.74 8.56
N LEU A 479 -5.24 -19.76 9.38
CA LEU A 479 -4.52 -18.53 9.69
C LEU A 479 -3.84 -18.57 11.07
N GLN A 480 -3.89 -19.70 11.75
CA GLN A 480 -3.19 -19.96 12.99
C GLN A 480 -1.83 -20.60 12.74
#